data_a30c4ac7bf9cf8f750905bc49005061b
#
_entry.id   a30c4ac7bf9cf8f750905bc49005061b
#
_cell.length_a   1.000
_cell.length_b   1.000
_cell.length_c   1.000
_cell.angle_alpha   90.00
_cell.angle_beta   90.00
_cell.angle_gamma   90.00
#
_symmetry.space_group_name_H-M   'P 1'
#
loop_
_entity.id
_entity.type
_entity.pdbx_description
1 polymer ?
#
loop_
_entity_poly.entity_id
_entity_poly.type
_entity_poly.pdbx_seq_one_letter_code
_entity_poly.pdbx_strand_id
1 'polypeptide(L)'
;MANTFKNFTSSSVGTNEVITYTVAPSTTTVMIGCNVANTTSSQIKVTVKAAGVHVVKDAPIPAESALSVLDGKIILETSDAITVTSDTAASADVVLSILEQT
;
A
#
# COMPACT_ATOMS: atom_id res chain seq x y z
N MET A 1 5.07 -22.30 13.98
CA MET A 1 5.13 -21.13 13.08
C MET A 1 4.04 -21.29 12.03
N ALA A 2 3.17 -20.32 11.89
CA ALA A 2 2.05 -20.37 10.95
C ALA A 2 2.26 -19.34 9.84
N ASN A 3 1.86 -19.73 8.63
CA ASN A 3 1.86 -18.83 7.47
C ASN A 3 0.41 -18.55 7.10
N THR A 4 0.05 -17.28 6.98
CA THR A 4 -1.30 -16.87 6.65
C THR A 4 -1.26 -15.84 5.54
N PHE A 5 -1.96 -16.10 4.45
CA PHE A 5 -2.14 -15.13 3.37
C PHE A 5 -3.33 -14.24 3.68
N LYS A 6 -3.15 -12.92 3.49
CA LYS A 6 -4.20 -11.94 3.74
C LYS A 6 -4.15 -10.81 2.73
N ASN A 7 -5.30 -10.17 2.53
CA ASN A 7 -5.38 -8.90 1.80
C ASN A 7 -5.86 -7.81 2.75
N PHE A 8 -5.31 -6.63 2.58
CA PHE A 8 -5.76 -5.42 3.27
C PHE A 8 -6.06 -4.36 2.23
N THR A 9 -7.11 -3.59 2.46
CA THR A 9 -7.55 -2.59 1.49
C THR A 9 -7.77 -1.25 2.16
N SER A 10 -7.61 -0.19 1.37
CA SER A 10 -8.05 1.16 1.74
C SER A 10 -8.75 1.76 0.54
N SER A 11 -9.90 2.37 0.75
CA SER A 11 -10.65 3.01 -0.32
C SER A 11 -10.67 4.52 -0.15
N SER A 12 -10.83 5.23 -1.26
CA SER A 12 -10.97 6.69 -1.29
C SER A 12 -9.82 7.41 -0.57
N VAL A 13 -8.61 6.91 -0.77
CA VAL A 13 -7.41 7.55 -0.21
C VAL A 13 -7.26 8.93 -0.83
N GLY A 14 -7.01 9.90 0.03
CA GLY A 14 -6.90 11.31 -0.35
C GLY A 14 -5.57 11.92 0.06
N THR A 15 -5.60 13.21 0.40
CA THR A 15 -4.40 13.98 0.72
C THR A 15 -3.86 13.74 2.13
N ASN A 16 -4.61 13.03 2.97
CA ASN A 16 -4.12 12.59 4.28
C ASN A 16 -3.54 11.18 4.16
N GLU A 17 -2.40 10.96 4.78
CA GLU A 17 -1.76 9.65 4.79
C GLU A 17 -2.65 8.63 5.51
N VAL A 18 -2.86 7.47 4.90
CA VAL A 18 -3.70 6.38 5.43
C VAL A 18 -2.80 5.18 5.73
N ILE A 19 -2.97 4.60 6.92
CA ILE A 19 -2.29 3.36 7.27
C ILE A 19 -3.14 2.21 6.76
N THR A 20 -2.65 1.51 5.75
CA THR A 20 -3.36 0.36 5.17
C THR A 20 -3.10 -0.91 5.98
N TYR A 21 -1.92 -1.04 6.57
CA TYR A 21 -1.54 -2.24 7.31
C TYR A 21 -0.42 -1.94 8.29
N THR A 22 -0.48 -2.54 9.47
CA THR A 22 0.60 -2.50 10.47
C THR A 22 0.90 -3.93 10.92
N VAL A 23 2.18 -4.29 10.96
CA VAL A 23 2.60 -5.63 11.36
C VAL A 23 2.37 -5.83 12.85
N ALA A 24 1.68 -6.92 13.20
CA ALA A 24 1.36 -7.27 14.57
C ALA A 24 2.61 -7.71 15.36
N PRO A 25 2.53 -7.70 16.73
CA PRO A 25 3.62 -8.22 17.53
C PRO A 25 3.95 -9.68 17.21
N SER A 26 5.22 -10.04 17.33
CA SER A 26 5.73 -11.39 17.10
C SER A 26 5.40 -11.93 15.71
N THR A 27 5.30 -11.05 14.72
CA THR A 27 4.94 -11.39 13.36
C THR A 27 5.96 -10.81 12.40
N THR A 28 6.29 -11.61 11.37
CA THR A 28 7.04 -11.14 10.21
C THR A 28 6.11 -11.19 9.01
N THR A 29 6.09 -10.16 8.22
CA THR A 29 5.21 -10.06 7.05
C THR A 29 6.02 -9.93 5.78
N VAL A 30 5.61 -10.69 4.75
CA VAL A 30 6.14 -10.54 3.40
C VAL A 30 5.06 -9.83 2.58
N MET A 31 5.37 -8.68 2.04
CA MET A 31 4.48 -7.96 1.14
C MET A 31 4.68 -8.53 -0.26
N ILE A 32 3.65 -9.17 -0.81
CA ILE A 32 3.75 -9.89 -2.09
C ILE A 32 3.08 -9.13 -3.23
N GLY A 33 2.26 -8.14 -2.93
CA GLY A 33 1.67 -7.29 -3.95
C GLY A 33 1.06 -6.04 -3.34
N CYS A 34 1.12 -4.94 -4.08
CA CYS A 34 0.44 -3.70 -3.70
C CYS A 34 -0.02 -3.01 -4.97
N ASN A 35 -1.34 -2.87 -5.12
CA ASN A 35 -1.94 -2.24 -6.28
C ASN A 35 -2.69 -1.00 -5.84
N VAL A 36 -2.42 0.11 -6.52
CA VAL A 36 -3.11 1.38 -6.25
C VAL A 36 -3.86 1.78 -7.51
N ALA A 37 -5.18 1.93 -7.39
CA ALA A 37 -6.03 2.30 -8.52
C ALA A 37 -6.47 3.76 -8.41
N ASN A 38 -6.40 4.46 -9.53
CA ASN A 38 -6.94 5.81 -9.66
C ASN A 38 -8.41 5.71 -10.07
N THR A 39 -9.31 6.13 -9.19
CA THR A 39 -10.75 6.04 -9.41
C THR A 39 -11.33 7.32 -10.03
N THR A 40 -10.49 8.27 -10.39
CA THR A 40 -10.93 9.57 -10.92
C THR A 40 -10.72 9.66 -12.44
N SER A 41 -11.29 10.68 -13.03
CA SER A 41 -11.14 10.95 -14.47
C SER A 41 -9.93 11.82 -14.81
N SER A 42 -9.05 12.06 -13.85
CA SER A 42 -7.82 12.84 -14.03
C SER A 42 -6.63 12.07 -13.48
N GLN A 43 -5.43 12.37 -13.99
CA GLN A 43 -4.21 11.78 -13.45
C GLN A 43 -4.02 12.21 -11.99
N ILE A 44 -3.57 11.27 -11.15
CA ILE A 44 -3.18 11.55 -9.76
C ILE A 44 -1.73 11.13 -9.54
N LYS A 45 -1.16 11.57 -8.42
CA LYS A 45 0.16 11.10 -7.97
C LYS A 45 -0.01 10.48 -6.60
N VAL A 46 0.60 9.31 -6.41
CA VAL A 46 0.50 8.58 -5.14
C VAL A 46 1.86 8.32 -4.54
N THR A 47 1.90 8.26 -3.23
CA THR A 47 3.09 7.93 -2.45
C THR A 47 2.77 6.75 -1.56
N VAL A 48 3.62 5.72 -1.60
CA VAL A 48 3.50 4.56 -0.73
C VAL A 48 4.79 4.44 0.08
N LYS A 49 4.64 4.28 1.39
CA LYS A 49 5.78 4.10 2.30
C LYS A 49 5.67 2.76 3.02
N ALA A 50 6.84 2.14 3.23
CA ALA A 50 6.97 0.96 4.06
C ALA A 50 7.92 1.31 5.20
N ALA A 51 7.48 1.15 6.45
CA ALA A 51 8.27 1.50 7.64
C ALA A 51 8.79 2.94 7.59
N GLY A 52 7.99 3.87 7.07
CA GLY A 52 8.37 5.27 6.93
C GLY A 52 9.30 5.60 5.77
N VAL A 53 9.66 4.59 4.97
CA VAL A 53 10.56 4.77 3.82
C VAL A 53 9.74 4.66 2.53
N HIS A 54 10.02 5.54 1.58
CA HIS A 54 9.28 5.56 0.31
C HIS A 54 9.52 4.30 -0.50
N VAL A 55 8.44 3.62 -0.86
CA VAL A 55 8.45 2.57 -1.90
C VAL A 55 8.31 3.26 -3.26
N VAL A 56 7.34 4.17 -3.36
CA VAL A 56 7.22 5.11 -4.48
C VAL A 56 6.86 6.48 -3.92
N LYS A 57 7.30 7.53 -4.60
CA LYS A 57 6.98 8.91 -4.23
C LYS A 57 6.45 9.64 -5.44
N ASP A 58 5.27 10.26 -5.29
CA ASP A 58 4.63 11.04 -6.35
C ASP A 58 4.56 10.28 -7.68
N ALA A 59 4.26 8.97 -7.61
CA ALA A 59 4.13 8.14 -8.79
C ALA A 59 2.84 8.49 -9.54
N PRO A 60 2.91 8.85 -10.83
CA PRO A 60 1.71 9.22 -11.57
C PRO A 60 0.90 8.00 -11.94
N ILE A 61 -0.41 8.08 -11.74
CA ILE A 61 -1.36 7.07 -12.19
C ILE A 61 -2.34 7.75 -13.14
N PRO A 62 -2.38 7.34 -14.42
CA PRO A 62 -3.32 7.91 -15.36
C PRO A 62 -4.78 7.74 -14.92
N ALA A 63 -5.66 8.56 -15.46
CA ALA A 63 -7.09 8.49 -15.16
C ALA A 63 -7.62 7.07 -15.32
N GLU A 64 -8.37 6.60 -14.34
CA GLU A 64 -9.07 5.31 -14.37
C GLU A 64 -8.14 4.10 -14.60
N SER A 65 -6.86 4.23 -14.22
CA SER A 65 -5.84 3.18 -14.34
C SER A 65 -5.33 2.77 -12.97
N ALA A 66 -4.42 1.80 -12.95
CA ALA A 66 -3.83 1.32 -11.71
C ALA A 66 -2.32 1.17 -11.86
N LEU A 67 -1.64 1.22 -10.72
CA LEU A 67 -0.19 1.03 -10.63
C LEU A 67 0.11 -0.08 -9.64
N SER A 68 0.91 -1.07 -10.06
CA SER A 68 1.50 -2.03 -9.14
C SER A 68 2.79 -1.40 -8.61
N VAL A 69 2.85 -1.14 -7.31
CA VAL A 69 3.98 -0.40 -6.72
C VAL A 69 5.12 -1.30 -6.25
N LEU A 70 4.96 -2.62 -6.37
CA LEU A 70 5.99 -3.57 -5.99
C LEU A 70 6.63 -4.21 -7.21
N ASP A 71 7.95 -4.15 -7.24
CA ASP A 71 8.77 -4.89 -8.19
C ASP A 71 9.62 -5.89 -7.38
N GLY A 72 8.96 -6.96 -6.94
CA GLY A 72 9.56 -7.92 -6.03
C GLY A 72 8.84 -7.94 -4.69
N LYS A 73 9.44 -8.57 -3.69
CA LYS A 73 8.86 -8.72 -2.37
C LYS A 73 9.56 -7.81 -1.37
N ILE A 74 8.80 -7.34 -0.38
CA ILE A 74 9.34 -6.54 0.73
C ILE A 74 9.04 -7.26 2.03
N ILE A 75 10.04 -7.34 2.90
CA ILE A 75 9.91 -7.93 4.23
C ILE A 75 9.62 -6.83 5.23
N LEU A 76 8.57 -7.03 6.03
CA LEU A 76 8.18 -6.11 7.09
C LEU A 76 8.33 -6.79 8.44
N GLU A 77 8.86 -6.07 9.40
CA GLU A 77 9.03 -6.57 10.77
C GLU A 77 7.96 -5.98 11.67
N THR A 78 7.88 -6.48 12.90
CA THR A 78 6.90 -6.01 13.89
C THR A 78 6.89 -4.48 13.98
N SER A 79 5.70 -3.92 13.98
CA SER A 79 5.41 -2.47 14.04
C SER A 79 5.65 -1.70 12.75
N ASP A 80 6.21 -2.31 11.72
CA ASP A 80 6.33 -1.65 10.42
C ASP A 80 4.94 -1.46 9.81
N ALA A 81 4.73 -0.34 9.15
CA ALA A 81 3.43 -0.01 8.57
C ALA A 81 3.56 0.34 7.09
N ILE A 82 2.51 0.04 6.34
CA ILE A 82 2.36 0.47 4.96
C ILE A 82 1.36 1.62 4.94
N THR A 83 1.78 2.76 4.40
CA THR A 83 0.94 3.95 4.28
C THR A 83 0.84 4.40 2.84
N VAL A 84 -0.29 5.01 2.50
CA VAL A 84 -0.57 5.49 1.15
C VAL A 84 -1.16 6.89 1.22
N THR A 85 -0.73 7.74 0.30
CA THR A 85 -1.21 9.13 0.18
C THR A 85 -1.41 9.45 -1.29
N SER A 86 -2.46 10.20 -1.61
CA SER A 86 -2.68 10.74 -2.96
C SER A 86 -2.57 12.27 -2.92
N ASP A 87 -2.31 12.88 -4.06
CA ASP A 87 -2.34 14.34 -4.18
C ASP A 87 -3.75 14.89 -4.41
N THR A 88 -4.74 14.02 -4.52
CA THR A 88 -6.13 14.37 -4.84
C THR A 88 -7.07 13.71 -3.84
N ALA A 89 -8.06 14.45 -3.37
CA ALA A 89 -9.04 13.95 -2.40
C ALA A 89 -9.85 12.77 -2.97
N ALA A 90 -10.07 11.74 -2.15
CA ALA A 90 -10.93 10.59 -2.45
C ALA A 90 -10.64 9.98 -3.84
N SER A 91 -9.38 9.73 -4.14
CA SER A 91 -8.95 9.43 -5.52
C SER A 91 -8.35 8.04 -5.73
N ALA A 92 -7.94 7.34 -4.69
CA ALA A 92 -7.20 6.10 -4.86
C ALA A 92 -7.77 4.98 -4.00
N ASP A 93 -7.80 3.78 -4.56
CA ASP A 93 -8.12 2.55 -3.84
C ASP A 93 -6.87 1.67 -3.83
N VAL A 94 -6.59 1.05 -2.68
CA VAL A 94 -5.40 0.25 -2.47
C VAL A 94 -5.78 -1.17 -2.13
N VAL A 95 -5.11 -2.14 -2.76
CA VAL A 95 -5.17 -3.56 -2.38
C VAL A 95 -3.77 -4.01 -2.06
N LEU A 96 -3.56 -4.48 -0.84
CA LEU A 96 -2.28 -4.98 -0.36
C LEU A 96 -2.40 -6.46 -0.06
N SER A 97 -1.55 -7.28 -0.67
CA SER A 97 -1.52 -8.72 -0.45
C SER A 97 -0.27 -9.08 0.33
N ILE A 98 -0.44 -9.83 1.40
CA ILE A 98 0.65 -10.16 2.32
C ILE A 98 0.62 -11.64 2.73
N LEU A 99 1.76 -12.09 3.24
CA LEU A 99 1.91 -13.37 3.95
C LEU A 99 2.45 -13.05 5.35
N GLU A 100 1.71 -13.41 6.38
CA GLU A 100 2.16 -13.27 7.76
C GLU A 100 2.73 -14.60 8.26
N GLN A 101 3.88 -14.50 8.93
CA GLN A 101 4.49 -15.63 9.64
C GLN A 101 4.52 -15.32 11.13
N THR A 102 3.95 -16.21 11.91
CA THR A 102 3.87 -16.07 13.37
C THR A 102 4.54 -17.21 14.10
#